data_d44819edd73ffb112800e34e00d5c7ff
#
_entry.id   d44819edd73ffb112800e34e00d5c7ff
#
_cell.length_a   1.000
_cell.length_b   1.000
_cell.length_c   1.000
_cell.angle_alpha   90.00
_cell.angle_beta   90.00
_cell.angle_gamma   90.00
#
_symmetry.space_group_name_H-M   'P 1'
#
loop_
_entity.id
_entity.type
_entity.pdbx_description
1 polymer ?
#
loop_
_entity_poly.entity_id
_entity_poly.type
_entity_poly.pdbx_seq_one_letter_code
_entity_poly.pdbx_strand_id
1 'polypeptide(L)'
;VTIEVKDVVSRKILNEASGYLDIGFTHSLNPYSGCAFACKYCYVREMPIQQFKDMPWGEWVEIKTNAVDIYKSEMIKLRRKSSKAHIFMSSATDPYQPIEREAGITRAILEAMLQEPPDLLQIQTRSPLVTRDIDLLTQLKDQCQVLVSMTIETDREEIKRIFAPYAPGINMRLEALKKIHDAGIYTQAALSPVLPFTPQFPTVLAEIADRIWIDTLNIGDGRSGKRSERLGMPQLFKSHGLSEWYRKDIHIRVKKYFMRSYPPEKIHVSKEEAFWDGGDLK
;
A
#
# COMPACT_ATOMS: atom_id res chain seq x y z
N VAL A 1 -15.25 10.09 14.92
CA VAL A 1 -13.93 10.57 15.40
C VAL A 1 -13.57 11.78 14.56
N THR A 2 -13.31 12.93 15.18
CA THR A 2 -12.81 14.12 14.48
C THR A 2 -11.32 13.93 14.23
N ILE A 3 -10.89 14.06 12.97
CA ILE A 3 -9.48 13.94 12.60
C ILE A 3 -8.86 15.32 12.61
N GLU A 4 -7.77 15.49 13.37
CA GLU A 4 -6.98 16.73 13.33
C GLU A 4 -6.14 16.73 12.06
N VAL A 5 -6.29 17.79 11.26
CA VAL A 5 -5.53 17.99 10.02
C VAL A 5 -4.62 19.19 10.17
N LYS A 6 -3.33 19.03 9.84
CA LYS A 6 -2.34 20.11 9.89
C LYS A 6 -1.54 20.18 8.60
N ASP A 7 -1.29 21.38 8.13
CA ASP A 7 -0.31 21.65 7.10
C ASP A 7 1.10 21.64 7.67
N VAL A 8 2.01 20.95 7.02
CA VAL A 8 3.42 20.89 7.41
C VAL A 8 4.34 21.08 6.22
N VAL A 9 5.51 21.66 6.49
CA VAL A 9 6.60 21.77 5.52
C VAL A 9 7.61 20.67 5.80
N SER A 10 7.84 19.82 4.81
CA SER A 10 8.81 18.71 4.90
C SER A 10 10.17 19.14 4.35
N ARG A 11 11.25 18.55 4.87
CA ARG A 11 12.61 18.75 4.35
C ARG A 11 12.97 17.77 3.24
N LYS A 12 12.28 16.63 3.20
CA LYS A 12 12.55 15.51 2.28
C LYS A 12 11.24 14.80 1.98
N ILE A 13 11.04 14.33 0.75
CA ILE A 13 9.88 13.54 0.35
C ILE A 13 10.29 12.15 -0.16
N LEU A 14 11.44 12.03 -0.83
CA LEU A 14 12.03 10.76 -1.23
C LEU A 14 12.98 10.28 -0.14
N ASN A 15 12.50 9.31 0.66
CA ASN A 15 13.33 8.67 1.69
C ASN A 15 13.95 7.40 1.12
N GLU A 16 15.25 7.19 1.35
CA GLU A 16 15.92 5.96 0.94
C GLU A 16 15.16 4.74 1.45
N ALA A 17 14.96 3.77 0.58
CA ALA A 17 14.31 2.52 0.94
C ALA A 17 15.11 1.82 2.03
N SER A 18 14.42 1.17 2.94
CA SER A 18 15.05 0.41 4.03
C SER A 18 14.15 -0.74 4.47
N GLY A 19 14.75 -1.74 5.09
CA GLY A 19 14.02 -2.92 5.58
C GLY A 19 13.40 -3.71 4.43
N TYR A 20 12.10 -3.94 4.46
CA TYR A 20 11.43 -4.76 3.43
C TYR A 20 11.34 -4.08 2.04
N LEU A 21 11.49 -2.76 1.98
CA LEU A 21 11.48 -2.02 0.71
C LEU A 21 12.83 -2.06 -0.03
N ASP A 22 13.92 -2.38 0.67
CA ASP A 22 15.28 -2.40 0.13
C ASP A 22 15.44 -3.43 -1.01
N ILE A 23 14.50 -4.36 -1.10
CA ILE A 23 14.43 -5.35 -2.16
C ILE A 23 13.48 -4.84 -3.25
N GLY A 24 14.03 -4.13 -4.24
CA GLY A 24 13.32 -3.66 -5.44
C GLY A 24 13.03 -2.17 -5.52
N PHE A 25 13.04 -1.43 -4.39
CA PHE A 25 12.86 0.02 -4.39
C PHE A 25 14.13 0.74 -3.94
N THR A 26 14.31 1.94 -4.48
CA THR A 26 15.38 2.85 -4.04
C THR A 26 14.86 3.88 -3.04
N HIS A 27 13.59 4.25 -3.16
CA HIS A 27 12.99 5.29 -2.32
C HIS A 27 11.54 4.96 -1.93
N SER A 28 11.13 5.44 -0.77
CA SER A 28 9.73 5.58 -0.39
C SER A 28 9.30 7.04 -0.45
N LEU A 29 8.05 7.28 -0.88
CA LEU A 29 7.41 8.58 -0.92
C LEU A 29 6.10 8.54 -0.14
N ASN A 30 5.92 9.42 0.84
CA ASN A 30 4.69 9.53 1.62
C ASN A 30 4.20 10.98 1.57
N PRO A 31 3.08 11.27 0.83
CA PRO A 31 2.52 12.63 0.71
C PRO A 31 2.03 13.20 2.04
N TYR A 32 1.67 12.30 2.94
CA TYR A 32 1.10 12.59 4.26
C TYR A 32 1.93 11.96 5.37
N SER A 33 1.70 12.41 6.62
CA SER A 33 2.00 11.69 7.84
C SER A 33 0.69 11.41 8.57
N GLY A 34 0.56 10.25 9.22
CA GLY A 34 -0.73 9.79 9.75
C GLY A 34 -1.63 9.18 8.67
N CYS A 35 -2.70 8.49 9.12
CA CYS A 35 -3.63 7.82 8.20
C CYS A 35 -5.01 7.63 8.83
N ALA A 36 -6.02 8.26 8.23
CA ALA A 36 -7.40 8.25 8.69
C ALA A 36 -8.07 6.87 8.65
N PHE A 37 -7.52 5.90 7.92
CA PHE A 37 -8.08 4.54 7.87
C PHE A 37 -7.87 3.75 9.16
N ALA A 38 -6.94 4.15 10.02
CA ALA A 38 -6.79 3.66 11.38
C ALA A 38 -6.83 2.13 11.56
N CYS A 39 -6.35 1.37 10.58
CA CYS A 39 -6.37 -0.10 10.64
C CYS A 39 -5.77 -0.60 11.94
N LYS A 40 -6.43 -1.57 12.60
CA LYS A 40 -6.00 -2.06 13.93
C LYS A 40 -4.65 -2.76 13.88
N TYR A 41 -4.35 -3.42 12.77
CA TYR A 41 -3.10 -4.14 12.52
C TYR A 41 -1.95 -3.27 11.97
N CYS A 42 -2.18 -1.97 11.75
CA CYS A 42 -1.19 -1.12 11.09
C CYS A 42 0.11 -1.06 11.90
N TYR A 43 1.20 -1.58 11.34
CA TYR A 43 2.51 -1.62 12.00
C TYR A 43 3.10 -0.23 12.27
N VAL A 44 2.60 0.80 11.58
CA VAL A 44 3.03 2.19 11.75
C VAL A 44 2.66 2.71 13.14
N ARG A 45 1.64 2.13 13.80
CA ARG A 45 1.29 2.42 15.21
C ARG A 45 2.47 2.16 16.17
N GLU A 46 3.37 1.25 15.80
CA GLU A 46 4.56 0.87 16.57
C GLU A 46 5.85 1.52 16.02
N MET A 47 5.73 2.52 15.14
CA MET A 47 6.87 3.26 14.59
C MET A 47 7.05 4.63 15.25
N PRO A 48 8.27 5.20 15.19
CA PRO A 48 8.56 6.51 15.78
C PRO A 48 7.58 7.62 15.35
N ILE A 49 7.11 7.59 14.10
CA ILE A 49 6.14 8.57 13.57
C ILE A 49 4.86 8.64 14.40
N GLN A 50 4.44 7.53 15.03
CA GLN A 50 3.31 7.51 15.95
C GLN A 50 3.74 7.64 17.41
N GLN A 51 4.85 7.03 17.80
CA GLN A 51 5.29 6.99 19.20
C GLN A 51 5.58 8.40 19.78
N PHE A 52 5.93 9.37 18.92
CA PHE A 52 6.15 10.76 19.31
C PHE A 52 4.93 11.68 19.07
N LYS A 53 3.74 11.09 18.85
CA LYS A 53 2.48 11.84 18.74
C LYS A 53 1.65 11.65 20.00
N ASP A 54 1.07 12.77 20.49
CA ASP A 54 0.17 12.78 21.65
C ASP A 54 -1.24 12.27 21.28
N MET A 55 -1.53 12.13 19.98
CA MET A 55 -2.83 11.70 19.47
C MET A 55 -2.80 10.24 19.00
N PRO A 56 -3.89 9.47 19.20
CA PRO A 56 -4.00 8.11 18.71
C PRO A 56 -3.89 8.03 17.17
N TRP A 57 -3.35 6.92 16.69
CA TRP A 57 -3.32 6.64 15.25
C TRP A 57 -4.72 6.59 14.64
N GLY A 58 -4.94 7.38 13.61
CA GLY A 58 -6.23 7.53 12.94
C GLY A 58 -6.96 8.82 13.30
N GLU A 59 -6.47 9.57 14.28
CA GLU A 59 -7.09 10.82 14.73
C GLU A 59 -6.30 12.07 14.29
N TRP A 60 -5.22 11.90 13.55
CA TRP A 60 -4.40 12.98 13.02
C TRP A 60 -3.87 12.69 11.61
N VAL A 61 -3.73 13.74 10.81
CA VAL A 61 -3.09 13.73 9.49
C VAL A 61 -2.32 15.02 9.30
N GLU A 62 -1.08 14.92 8.83
CA GLU A 62 -0.27 16.05 8.38
C GLU A 62 -0.17 16.03 6.86
N ILE A 63 -0.47 17.19 6.24
CA ILE A 63 -0.38 17.40 4.78
C ILE A 63 0.97 18.03 4.49
N LYS A 64 1.82 17.40 3.70
CA LYS A 64 3.12 17.94 3.28
C LYS A 64 2.92 18.92 2.11
N THR A 65 2.61 20.17 2.40
CA THR A 65 2.18 21.17 1.43
C THR A 65 3.21 21.49 0.36
N ASN A 66 4.50 21.32 0.67
CA ASN A 66 5.62 21.56 -0.24
C ASN A 66 6.14 20.27 -0.93
N ALA A 67 5.37 19.19 -0.90
CA ALA A 67 5.81 17.88 -1.39
C ALA A 67 6.20 17.90 -2.88
N VAL A 68 5.49 18.66 -3.71
CA VAL A 68 5.73 18.79 -5.15
C VAL A 68 7.10 19.41 -5.44
N ASP A 69 7.40 20.55 -4.79
CA ASP A 69 8.66 21.28 -5.01
C ASP A 69 9.87 20.44 -4.57
N ILE A 70 9.71 19.76 -3.43
CA ILE A 70 10.76 18.85 -2.94
C ILE A 70 10.95 17.69 -3.90
N TYR A 71 9.87 17.05 -4.36
CA TYR A 71 9.94 15.95 -5.32
C TYR A 71 10.76 16.34 -6.55
N LYS A 72 10.41 17.46 -7.21
CA LYS A 72 11.14 17.96 -8.37
C LYS A 72 12.62 18.20 -8.07
N SER A 73 12.91 18.87 -6.96
CA SER A 73 14.30 19.15 -6.55
C SER A 73 15.12 17.88 -6.27
N GLU A 74 14.50 16.88 -5.63
CA GLU A 74 15.17 15.61 -5.30
C GLU A 74 15.37 14.75 -6.56
N MET A 75 14.39 14.68 -7.48
CA MET A 75 14.52 13.97 -8.75
C MET A 75 15.60 14.55 -9.64
N ILE A 76 15.72 15.88 -9.75
CA ILE A 76 16.82 16.53 -10.47
C ILE A 76 18.18 16.12 -9.88
N LYS A 77 18.29 16.04 -8.56
CA LYS A 77 19.53 15.60 -7.90
C LYS A 77 19.86 14.12 -8.19
N LEU A 78 18.86 13.25 -8.19
CA LEU A 78 19.03 11.83 -8.53
C LEU A 78 19.49 11.66 -9.98
N ARG A 79 18.86 12.38 -10.93
CA ARG A 79 19.25 12.36 -12.35
C ARG A 79 20.71 12.80 -12.57
N ARG A 80 21.13 13.89 -11.91
CA ARG A 80 22.52 14.36 -11.98
C ARG A 80 23.54 13.33 -11.51
N LYS A 81 23.12 12.41 -10.63
CA LYS A 81 23.96 11.31 -10.13
C LYS A 81 23.80 10.02 -10.96
N SER A 82 23.00 10.04 -12.02
CA SER A 82 22.60 8.85 -12.80
C SER A 82 22.04 7.72 -11.91
N SER A 83 21.38 8.09 -10.81
CA SER A 83 20.79 7.15 -9.87
C SER A 83 19.39 6.76 -10.30
N LYS A 84 19.05 5.46 -10.20
CA LYS A 84 17.70 4.99 -10.44
C LYS A 84 16.72 5.50 -9.38
N ALA A 85 15.48 5.74 -9.80
CA ALA A 85 14.40 6.16 -8.95
C ALA A 85 13.25 5.14 -9.01
N HIS A 86 13.36 4.06 -8.25
CA HIS A 86 12.27 3.10 -8.03
C HIS A 86 11.52 3.52 -6.77
N ILE A 87 10.32 4.07 -6.96
CA ILE A 87 9.57 4.73 -5.87
C ILE A 87 8.41 3.85 -5.40
N PHE A 88 8.39 3.55 -4.10
CA PHE A 88 7.24 2.99 -3.41
C PHE A 88 6.43 4.14 -2.78
N MET A 89 5.28 4.45 -3.34
CA MET A 89 4.40 5.48 -2.80
C MET A 89 3.52 4.88 -1.70
N SER A 90 3.72 5.41 -0.50
CA SER A 90 2.97 5.20 0.74
C SER A 90 3.23 3.88 1.46
N SER A 91 4.42 3.82 2.04
CA SER A 91 4.82 2.78 3.00
C SER A 91 4.29 3.03 4.43
N ALA A 92 4.01 4.28 4.81
CA ALA A 92 3.65 4.65 6.19
C ALA A 92 2.33 5.43 6.31
N THR A 93 1.59 5.57 5.24
CA THR A 93 0.28 6.24 5.18
C THR A 93 -0.54 5.63 4.04
N ASP A 94 -1.68 6.24 3.68
CA ASP A 94 -2.35 5.95 2.41
C ASP A 94 -2.39 7.24 1.58
N PRO A 95 -1.95 7.23 0.31
CA PRO A 95 -1.84 8.43 -0.52
C PRO A 95 -3.21 8.96 -0.96
N TYR A 96 -4.24 8.12 -0.88
CA TYR A 96 -5.62 8.44 -1.23
C TYR A 96 -6.57 8.37 -0.04
N GLN A 97 -6.07 8.60 1.18
CA GLN A 97 -6.92 8.73 2.36
C GLN A 97 -7.90 9.91 2.20
N PRO A 98 -9.00 9.98 3.00
CA PRO A 98 -10.11 10.92 2.74
C PRO A 98 -9.70 12.36 2.47
N ILE A 99 -8.71 12.89 3.19
CA ILE A 99 -8.25 14.27 3.02
C ILE A 99 -7.65 14.57 1.64
N GLU A 100 -7.17 13.56 0.93
CA GLU A 100 -6.62 13.72 -0.42
C GLU A 100 -7.66 14.25 -1.43
N ARG A 101 -8.96 14.03 -1.15
CA ARG A 101 -10.04 14.57 -1.99
C ARG A 101 -10.01 16.09 -2.06
N GLU A 102 -9.65 16.74 -0.95
CA GLU A 102 -9.60 18.19 -0.79
C GLU A 102 -8.17 18.73 -1.00
N ALA A 103 -7.18 18.06 -0.41
CA ALA A 103 -5.79 18.52 -0.44
C ALA A 103 -5.12 18.33 -1.80
N GLY A 104 -5.43 17.25 -2.54
CA GLY A 104 -4.93 16.99 -3.90
C GLY A 104 -3.41 16.79 -4.02
N ILE A 105 -2.70 16.55 -2.92
CA ILE A 105 -1.23 16.47 -2.90
C ILE A 105 -0.72 15.27 -3.70
N THR A 106 -1.39 14.12 -3.59
CA THR A 106 -1.00 12.93 -4.37
C THR A 106 -1.14 13.19 -5.87
N ARG A 107 -2.27 13.78 -6.29
CA ARG A 107 -2.48 14.17 -7.69
C ARG A 107 -1.41 15.15 -8.18
N ALA A 108 -1.12 16.18 -7.40
CA ALA A 108 -0.11 17.18 -7.75
C ALA A 108 1.32 16.57 -7.86
N ILE A 109 1.64 15.57 -7.03
CA ILE A 109 2.89 14.81 -7.15
C ILE A 109 2.89 13.98 -8.45
N LEU A 110 1.79 13.32 -8.82
CA LEU A 110 1.70 12.58 -10.08
C LEU A 110 1.85 13.50 -11.30
N GLU A 111 1.27 14.70 -11.25
CA GLU A 111 1.48 15.74 -12.29
C GLU A 111 2.96 16.17 -12.37
N ALA A 112 3.64 16.28 -11.23
CA ALA A 112 5.08 16.54 -11.22
C ALA A 112 5.90 15.36 -11.75
N MET A 113 5.44 14.12 -11.55
CA MET A 113 6.07 12.92 -12.10
C MET A 113 5.99 12.86 -13.62
N LEU A 114 4.97 13.44 -14.25
CA LEU A 114 4.94 13.57 -15.72
C LEU A 114 6.06 14.46 -16.27
N GLN A 115 6.56 15.42 -15.48
CA GLN A 115 7.68 16.28 -15.84
C GLN A 115 9.03 15.67 -15.49
N GLU A 116 9.10 14.97 -14.37
CA GLU A 116 10.29 14.29 -13.82
C GLU A 116 9.93 12.84 -13.44
N PRO A 117 9.71 11.95 -14.44
CA PRO A 117 9.24 10.59 -14.17
C PRO A 117 10.27 9.77 -13.40
N PRO A 118 9.86 8.91 -12.46
CA PRO A 118 10.73 7.89 -11.89
C PRO A 118 11.00 6.77 -12.93
N ASP A 119 11.86 5.82 -12.61
CA ASP A 119 12.04 4.61 -13.44
C ASP A 119 10.92 3.59 -13.14
N LEU A 120 10.48 3.54 -11.88
CA LEU A 120 9.37 2.70 -11.41
C LEU A 120 8.55 3.45 -10.37
N LEU A 121 7.24 3.40 -10.50
CA LEU A 121 6.28 3.85 -9.50
C LEU A 121 5.37 2.71 -9.07
N GLN A 122 5.43 2.30 -7.81
CA GLN A 122 4.38 1.50 -7.19
C GLN A 122 3.57 2.38 -6.24
N ILE A 123 2.26 2.43 -6.45
CA ILE A 123 1.31 3.08 -5.53
C ILE A 123 0.65 2.01 -4.68
N GLN A 124 0.78 2.12 -3.36
CA GLN A 124 0.09 1.25 -2.41
C GLN A 124 -1.08 2.00 -1.78
N THR A 125 -2.30 1.52 -1.99
CA THR A 125 -3.50 2.14 -1.42
C THR A 125 -4.60 1.12 -1.11
N ARG A 126 -5.56 1.52 -0.30
CA ARG A 126 -6.86 0.83 -0.12
C ARG A 126 -8.03 1.70 -0.53
N SER A 127 -7.76 2.86 -1.10
CA SER A 127 -8.79 3.84 -1.42
C SER A 127 -9.23 3.74 -2.88
N PRO A 128 -10.54 3.67 -3.15
CA PRO A 128 -11.05 3.76 -4.51
C PRO A 128 -10.82 5.14 -5.15
N LEU A 129 -10.42 6.15 -4.38
CA LEU A 129 -10.10 7.49 -4.89
C LEU A 129 -8.95 7.48 -5.91
N VAL A 130 -8.10 6.45 -5.91
CA VAL A 130 -7.03 6.29 -6.92
C VAL A 130 -7.56 6.30 -8.36
N THR A 131 -8.82 5.92 -8.57
CA THR A 131 -9.46 5.96 -9.89
C THR A 131 -9.64 7.37 -10.45
N ARG A 132 -9.60 8.42 -9.61
CA ARG A 132 -9.59 9.83 -10.02
C ARG A 132 -8.40 10.15 -10.93
N ASP A 133 -7.27 9.50 -10.68
CA ASP A 133 -5.99 9.82 -11.29
C ASP A 133 -5.57 8.81 -12.38
N ILE A 134 -6.51 8.01 -12.90
CA ILE A 134 -6.27 7.08 -14.03
C ILE A 134 -5.71 7.82 -15.24
N ASP A 135 -6.15 9.05 -15.48
CA ASP A 135 -5.66 9.92 -16.56
C ASP A 135 -4.15 10.18 -16.47
N LEU A 136 -3.65 10.47 -15.27
CA LEU A 136 -2.21 10.70 -15.03
C LEU A 136 -1.43 9.38 -15.04
N LEU A 137 -1.97 8.31 -14.44
CA LEU A 137 -1.33 7.01 -14.39
C LEU A 137 -1.18 6.39 -15.78
N THR A 138 -2.16 6.61 -16.67
CA THR A 138 -2.09 6.18 -18.07
C THR A 138 -0.99 6.94 -18.84
N GLN A 139 -0.81 8.23 -18.60
CA GLN A 139 0.28 9.00 -19.19
C GLN A 139 1.65 8.60 -18.61
N LEU A 140 1.71 8.32 -17.31
CA LEU A 140 2.96 7.91 -16.64
C LEU A 140 3.45 6.55 -17.12
N LYS A 141 2.55 5.59 -17.41
CA LYS A 141 2.95 4.25 -17.88
C LYS A 141 3.67 4.28 -19.24
N ASP A 142 3.49 5.35 -20.03
CA ASP A 142 4.22 5.54 -21.29
C ASP A 142 5.65 6.06 -21.06
N GLN A 143 5.98 6.52 -19.85
CA GLN A 143 7.27 7.12 -19.50
C GLN A 143 8.07 6.29 -18.47
N CYS A 144 7.38 5.52 -17.63
CA CYS A 144 7.99 4.69 -16.60
C CYS A 144 7.13 3.46 -16.32
N GLN A 145 7.67 2.54 -15.54
CA GLN A 145 6.89 1.39 -15.07
C GLN A 145 5.93 1.85 -13.95
N VAL A 146 4.64 1.58 -14.11
CA VAL A 146 3.60 1.95 -13.14
C VAL A 146 2.85 0.71 -12.68
N LEU A 147 2.78 0.53 -11.36
CA LEU A 147 2.02 -0.52 -10.71
C LEU A 147 1.11 0.10 -9.64
N VAL A 148 -0.18 -0.21 -9.70
CA VAL A 148 -1.13 0.11 -8.64
C VAL A 148 -1.42 -1.13 -7.80
N SER A 149 -1.04 -1.08 -6.54
CA SER A 149 -1.27 -2.13 -5.57
C SER A 149 -2.44 -1.75 -4.66
N MET A 150 -3.57 -2.44 -4.82
CA MET A 150 -4.75 -2.25 -3.99
C MET A 150 -4.75 -3.25 -2.84
N THR A 151 -4.79 -2.75 -1.61
CA THR A 151 -4.94 -3.61 -0.44
C THR A 151 -6.38 -4.13 -0.37
N ILE A 152 -6.54 -5.45 -0.53
CA ILE A 152 -7.82 -6.16 -0.37
C ILE A 152 -7.52 -7.41 0.47
N GLU A 153 -7.64 -7.28 1.79
CA GLU A 153 -7.22 -8.29 2.78
C GLU A 153 -8.16 -9.50 2.83
N THR A 154 -9.39 -9.30 2.39
CA THR A 154 -10.52 -10.25 2.48
C THR A 154 -11.63 -9.81 1.54
N ASP A 155 -12.53 -10.72 1.17
CA ASP A 155 -13.79 -10.46 0.48
C ASP A 155 -15.00 -10.43 1.44
N ARG A 156 -14.74 -10.47 2.77
CA ARG A 156 -15.77 -10.56 3.82
C ARG A 156 -15.87 -9.24 4.58
N GLU A 157 -16.99 -8.51 4.39
CA GLU A 157 -17.20 -7.20 5.04
C GLU A 157 -17.23 -7.27 6.58
N GLU A 158 -17.74 -8.36 7.15
CA GLU A 158 -17.71 -8.56 8.61
C GLU A 158 -16.29 -8.68 9.14
N ILE A 159 -15.39 -9.33 8.40
CA ILE A 159 -13.97 -9.43 8.75
C ILE A 159 -13.30 -8.07 8.62
N LYS A 160 -13.52 -7.36 7.51
CA LYS A 160 -13.03 -6.00 7.31
C LYS A 160 -13.44 -5.06 8.46
N ARG A 161 -14.71 -5.13 8.94
CA ARG A 161 -15.17 -4.30 10.06
C ARG A 161 -14.42 -4.56 11.37
N ILE A 162 -14.00 -5.80 11.60
CA ILE A 162 -13.21 -6.18 12.79
C ILE A 162 -11.83 -5.53 12.74
N PHE A 163 -11.12 -5.61 11.61
CA PHE A 163 -9.70 -5.30 11.49
C PHE A 163 -9.41 -3.91 10.92
N ALA A 164 -10.24 -3.42 10.01
CA ALA A 164 -10.09 -2.13 9.32
C ALA A 164 -11.45 -1.41 9.18
N PRO A 165 -12.08 -1.02 10.31
CA PRO A 165 -13.46 -0.49 10.32
C PRO A 165 -13.64 0.76 9.45
N TYR A 166 -12.64 1.63 9.39
CA TYR A 166 -12.69 2.90 8.64
C TYR A 166 -12.17 2.78 7.20
N ALA A 167 -11.69 1.62 6.79
CA ALA A 167 -11.31 1.40 5.39
C ALA A 167 -12.55 1.37 4.49
N PRO A 168 -12.44 1.81 3.22
CA PRO A 168 -13.51 1.71 2.24
C PRO A 168 -14.07 0.29 2.11
N GLY A 169 -15.32 0.16 1.69
CA GLY A 169 -15.98 -1.12 1.47
C GLY A 169 -15.21 -1.99 0.46
N ILE A 170 -15.31 -3.30 0.62
CA ILE A 170 -14.54 -4.24 -0.22
C ILE A 170 -14.96 -4.13 -1.68
N ASN A 171 -16.27 -4.09 -1.97
CA ASN A 171 -16.75 -3.96 -3.34
C ASN A 171 -16.25 -2.69 -4.03
N MET A 172 -16.18 -1.56 -3.32
CA MET A 172 -15.63 -0.32 -3.87
C MET A 172 -14.15 -0.46 -4.25
N ARG A 173 -13.38 -1.24 -3.48
CA ARG A 173 -11.96 -1.51 -3.76
C ARG A 173 -11.78 -2.47 -4.94
N LEU A 174 -12.61 -3.50 -5.03
CA LEU A 174 -12.64 -4.43 -6.17
C LEU A 174 -12.99 -3.71 -7.47
N GLU A 175 -14.05 -2.88 -7.45
CA GLU A 175 -14.45 -2.06 -8.60
C GLU A 175 -13.35 -1.05 -9.02
N ALA A 176 -12.68 -0.45 -8.04
CA ALA A 176 -11.58 0.47 -8.31
C ALA A 176 -10.39 -0.26 -8.96
N LEU A 177 -10.00 -1.43 -8.44
CA LEU A 177 -8.93 -2.24 -9.00
C LEU A 177 -9.27 -2.67 -10.43
N LYS A 178 -10.52 -3.11 -10.66
CA LYS A 178 -10.99 -3.44 -12.01
C LYS A 178 -10.88 -2.27 -12.98
N LYS A 179 -11.31 -1.06 -12.59
CA LYS A 179 -11.21 0.13 -13.44
C LYS A 179 -9.77 0.48 -13.82
N ILE A 180 -8.84 0.28 -12.89
CA ILE A 180 -7.41 0.52 -13.13
C ILE A 180 -6.85 -0.54 -14.09
N HIS A 181 -7.20 -1.82 -13.87
CA HIS A 181 -6.84 -2.92 -14.76
C HIS A 181 -7.41 -2.73 -16.18
N ASP A 182 -8.70 -2.38 -16.30
CA ASP A 182 -9.35 -2.11 -17.58
C ASP A 182 -8.72 -0.91 -18.33
N ALA A 183 -8.10 0.03 -17.62
CA ALA A 183 -7.32 1.12 -18.21
C ALA A 183 -5.91 0.68 -18.69
N GLY A 184 -5.59 -0.58 -18.56
CA GLY A 184 -4.31 -1.17 -18.95
C GLY A 184 -3.13 -0.73 -18.08
N ILE A 185 -3.38 -0.37 -16.84
CA ILE A 185 -2.35 -0.11 -15.82
C ILE A 185 -2.09 -1.42 -15.09
N TYR A 186 -0.83 -1.79 -14.89
CA TYR A 186 -0.48 -3.02 -14.20
C TYR A 186 -0.96 -3.02 -12.75
N THR A 187 -1.66 -4.07 -12.35
CA THR A 187 -2.38 -4.12 -11.08
C THR A 187 -1.89 -5.24 -10.16
N GLN A 188 -1.93 -4.96 -8.87
CA GLN A 188 -1.66 -5.93 -7.82
C GLN A 188 -2.79 -5.90 -6.79
N ALA A 189 -3.33 -7.07 -6.46
CA ALA A 189 -4.12 -7.21 -5.25
C ALA A 189 -3.20 -7.60 -4.09
N ALA A 190 -3.14 -6.75 -3.06
CA ALA A 190 -2.31 -6.99 -1.89
C ALA A 190 -3.16 -7.53 -0.74
N LEU A 191 -2.96 -8.80 -0.39
CA LEU A 191 -3.46 -9.40 0.84
C LEU A 191 -2.48 -9.05 1.97
N SER A 192 -2.54 -7.82 2.44
CA SER A 192 -1.59 -7.28 3.43
C SER A 192 -2.31 -6.55 4.58
N PRO A 193 -2.54 -7.28 5.70
CA PRO A 193 -2.26 -8.69 5.94
C PRO A 193 -3.32 -9.62 5.37
N VAL A 194 -2.98 -10.89 5.17
CA VAL A 194 -3.98 -11.94 4.91
C VAL A 194 -4.98 -12.01 6.05
N LEU A 195 -6.27 -11.90 5.73
CA LEU A 195 -7.41 -12.10 6.62
C LEU A 195 -8.31 -13.23 6.10
N PRO A 196 -9.23 -13.78 6.90
CA PRO A 196 -10.18 -14.79 6.45
C PRO A 196 -10.95 -14.37 5.20
N PHE A 197 -10.97 -15.19 4.17
CA PHE A 197 -11.68 -14.96 2.91
C PHE A 197 -12.47 -16.19 2.46
N THR A 198 -13.36 -16.02 1.47
CA THR A 198 -14.17 -17.12 0.89
C THR A 198 -13.35 -17.90 -0.16
N PRO A 199 -13.72 -19.14 -0.46
CA PRO A 199 -13.07 -19.93 -1.53
C PRO A 199 -13.12 -19.29 -2.93
N GLN A 200 -14.06 -18.39 -3.18
CA GLN A 200 -14.26 -17.68 -4.45
C GLN A 200 -13.28 -16.49 -4.63
N PHE A 201 -12.73 -15.98 -3.54
CA PHE A 201 -11.92 -14.77 -3.56
C PHE A 201 -10.73 -14.82 -4.54
N PRO A 202 -9.94 -15.92 -4.64
CA PRO A 202 -8.88 -16.00 -5.64
C PRO A 202 -9.37 -15.86 -7.08
N THR A 203 -10.52 -16.44 -7.42
CA THR A 203 -11.10 -16.34 -8.76
C THR A 203 -11.55 -14.92 -9.08
N VAL A 204 -12.20 -14.25 -8.12
CA VAL A 204 -12.62 -12.84 -8.27
C VAL A 204 -11.41 -11.94 -8.53
N LEU A 205 -10.32 -12.12 -7.79
CA LEU A 205 -9.12 -11.31 -7.97
C LEU A 205 -8.40 -11.61 -9.29
N ALA A 206 -8.45 -12.87 -9.78
CA ALA A 206 -7.81 -13.25 -11.04
C ALA A 206 -8.40 -12.55 -12.28
N GLU A 207 -9.62 -12.04 -12.18
CA GLU A 207 -10.27 -11.30 -13.26
C GLU A 207 -9.88 -9.81 -13.32
N ILE A 208 -9.26 -9.29 -12.23
CA ILE A 208 -9.08 -7.84 -12.05
C ILE A 208 -7.68 -7.42 -11.56
N ALA A 209 -6.77 -8.39 -11.35
CA ALA A 209 -5.42 -8.11 -10.91
C ALA A 209 -4.40 -8.97 -11.66
N ASP A 210 -3.33 -8.36 -12.15
CA ASP A 210 -2.27 -9.03 -12.88
C ASP A 210 -1.41 -9.93 -11.99
N ARG A 211 -1.28 -9.56 -10.69
CA ARG A 211 -0.56 -10.36 -9.70
C ARG A 211 -1.13 -10.22 -8.29
N ILE A 212 -0.74 -11.14 -7.43
CA ILE A 212 -1.10 -11.18 -6.01
C ILE A 212 0.13 -10.97 -5.15
N TRP A 213 -0.01 -10.12 -4.13
CA TRP A 213 0.96 -9.97 -3.06
C TRP A 213 0.39 -10.52 -1.76
N ILE A 214 1.04 -11.53 -1.20
CA ILE A 214 0.64 -12.17 0.06
C ILE A 214 1.58 -11.72 1.17
N ASP A 215 1.01 -11.10 2.19
CA ASP A 215 1.70 -10.70 3.39
C ASP A 215 0.92 -11.09 4.64
N THR A 216 1.60 -11.39 5.72
CA THR A 216 0.98 -11.78 6.98
C THR A 216 1.44 -10.90 8.13
N LEU A 217 0.68 -10.90 9.20
CA LEU A 217 1.05 -10.19 10.42
C LEU A 217 2.37 -10.70 11.06
N ASN A 218 2.77 -11.92 10.70
CA ASN A 218 4.02 -12.51 11.17
C ASN A 218 5.22 -12.16 10.27
N ILE A 219 4.99 -11.83 9.00
CA ILE A 219 6.04 -11.55 8.01
C ILE A 219 6.18 -10.04 7.81
N GLY A 220 5.07 -9.35 7.52
CA GLY A 220 5.04 -7.96 7.04
C GLY A 220 5.09 -6.86 8.09
N ASP A 221 5.10 -7.20 9.37
CA ASP A 221 5.21 -6.20 10.43
C ASP A 221 6.63 -5.61 10.59
N GLY A 222 7.59 -6.11 9.82
CA GLY A 222 9.01 -5.71 9.86
C GLY A 222 9.77 -6.13 11.12
N ARG A 223 9.16 -6.93 12.02
CA ARG A 223 9.75 -7.42 13.27
C ARG A 223 9.37 -8.86 13.59
N SER A 224 9.08 -9.67 12.55
CA SER A 224 8.73 -11.10 12.67
C SER A 224 7.54 -11.36 13.62
N GLY A 225 6.50 -10.54 13.51
CA GLY A 225 5.26 -10.64 14.26
C GLY A 225 5.23 -9.87 15.60
N LYS A 226 6.37 -9.39 16.09
CA LYS A 226 6.46 -8.73 17.40
C LYS A 226 5.65 -7.42 17.50
N ARG A 227 5.53 -6.66 16.41
CA ARG A 227 4.67 -5.46 16.39
C ARG A 227 3.20 -5.86 16.44
N SER A 228 2.82 -6.85 15.64
CA SER A 228 1.44 -7.39 15.62
C SER A 228 1.04 -7.96 16.99
N GLU A 229 1.95 -8.63 17.71
CA GLU A 229 1.72 -9.09 19.08
C GLU A 229 1.45 -7.93 20.04
N ARG A 230 2.26 -6.87 20.00
CA ARG A 230 2.08 -5.66 20.85
C ARG A 230 0.78 -4.91 20.53
N LEU A 231 0.33 -4.97 19.29
CA LEU A 231 -0.96 -4.43 18.86
C LEU A 231 -2.16 -5.31 19.27
N GLY A 232 -1.93 -6.41 19.98
CA GLY A 232 -2.99 -7.31 20.47
C GLY A 232 -3.66 -8.14 19.37
N MET A 233 -3.00 -8.32 18.22
CA MET A 233 -3.60 -9.08 17.10
C MET A 233 -3.89 -10.54 17.45
N PRO A 234 -3.03 -11.30 18.17
CA PRO A 234 -3.37 -12.67 18.59
C PRO A 234 -4.67 -12.75 19.38
N GLN A 235 -4.89 -11.81 20.29
CA GLN A 235 -6.09 -11.74 21.13
C GLN A 235 -7.33 -11.38 20.29
N LEU A 236 -7.16 -10.44 19.33
CA LEU A 236 -8.24 -10.04 18.42
C LEU A 236 -8.69 -11.21 17.55
N PHE A 237 -7.76 -11.97 16.97
CA PHE A 237 -8.10 -13.17 16.20
C PHE A 237 -8.78 -14.22 17.08
N LYS A 238 -8.26 -14.48 18.28
CA LYS A 238 -8.82 -15.46 19.22
C LYS A 238 -10.23 -15.12 19.66
N SER A 239 -10.51 -13.85 19.99
CA SER A 239 -11.83 -13.41 20.45
C SER A 239 -12.93 -13.53 19.38
N HIS A 240 -12.54 -13.61 18.10
CA HIS A 240 -13.48 -13.79 16.98
C HIS A 240 -13.45 -15.22 16.38
N GLY A 241 -12.79 -16.19 17.06
CA GLY A 241 -12.69 -17.56 16.56
C GLY A 241 -11.84 -17.74 15.30
N LEU A 242 -10.91 -16.81 15.04
CA LEU A 242 -10.12 -16.73 13.80
C LEU A 242 -8.65 -17.17 13.99
N SER A 243 -8.29 -17.84 15.08
CA SER A 243 -6.90 -18.19 15.44
C SER A 243 -6.15 -18.94 14.34
N GLU A 244 -6.84 -19.74 13.52
CA GLU A 244 -6.28 -20.46 12.38
C GLU A 244 -5.66 -19.54 11.33
N TRP A 245 -6.12 -18.28 11.23
CA TRP A 245 -5.63 -17.27 10.28
C TRP A 245 -4.46 -16.46 10.83
N TYR A 246 -4.12 -16.61 12.10
CA TYR A 246 -2.95 -15.95 12.73
C TYR A 246 -1.71 -16.86 12.79
N ARG A 247 -1.76 -18.05 12.18
CA ARG A 247 -0.63 -19.00 12.17
C ARG A 247 0.55 -18.45 11.37
N LYS A 248 1.76 -18.79 11.79
CA LYS A 248 3.01 -18.37 11.13
C LYS A 248 3.13 -18.89 9.69
N ASP A 249 2.55 -20.04 9.40
CA ASP A 249 2.57 -20.73 8.12
C ASP A 249 1.35 -20.46 7.22
N ILE A 250 0.48 -19.53 7.62
CA ILE A 250 -0.76 -19.23 6.87
C ILE A 250 -0.51 -18.82 5.42
N HIS A 251 0.59 -18.12 5.13
CA HIS A 251 0.98 -17.74 3.77
C HIS A 251 1.13 -18.95 2.84
N ILE A 252 1.67 -20.07 3.32
CA ILE A 252 1.83 -21.32 2.54
C ILE A 252 0.45 -21.86 2.11
N ARG A 253 -0.50 -21.86 3.04
CA ARG A 253 -1.87 -22.31 2.78
C ARG A 253 -2.56 -21.36 1.78
N VAL A 254 -2.40 -20.06 1.96
CA VAL A 254 -2.99 -19.04 1.09
C VAL A 254 -2.40 -19.11 -0.31
N LYS A 255 -1.06 -19.21 -0.46
CA LYS A 255 -0.38 -19.40 -1.75
C LYS A 255 -0.99 -20.57 -2.52
N LYS A 256 -1.18 -21.72 -1.87
CA LYS A 256 -1.82 -22.90 -2.47
C LYS A 256 -3.28 -22.65 -2.93
N TYR A 257 -4.02 -21.82 -2.24
CA TYR A 257 -5.37 -21.43 -2.67
C TYR A 257 -5.33 -20.60 -3.95
N PHE A 258 -4.43 -19.61 -4.01
CA PHE A 258 -4.29 -18.73 -5.17
C PHE A 258 -3.72 -19.42 -6.39
N MET A 259 -2.87 -20.44 -6.24
CA MET A 259 -2.36 -21.28 -7.36
C MET A 259 -3.44 -21.99 -8.17
N ARG A 260 -4.69 -22.01 -7.71
CA ARG A 260 -5.83 -22.53 -8.47
C ARG A 260 -6.36 -21.54 -9.51
N SER A 261 -6.08 -20.26 -9.34
CA SER A 261 -6.60 -19.16 -10.18
C SER A 261 -5.50 -18.31 -10.80
N TYR A 262 -4.28 -18.37 -10.25
CA TYR A 262 -3.10 -17.66 -10.74
C TYR A 262 -1.95 -18.62 -11.03
N PRO A 263 -1.16 -18.37 -12.09
CA PRO A 263 0.10 -19.07 -12.28
C PRO A 263 1.08 -18.69 -11.14
N PRO A 264 1.98 -19.63 -10.74
CA PRO A 264 2.86 -19.44 -9.58
C PRO A 264 3.69 -18.14 -9.61
N GLU A 265 4.16 -17.74 -10.80
CA GLU A 265 4.97 -16.54 -11.03
C GLU A 265 4.22 -15.21 -10.82
N LYS A 266 2.90 -15.27 -10.72
CA LYS A 266 2.04 -14.12 -10.41
C LYS A 266 1.66 -14.03 -8.93
N ILE A 267 2.13 -14.96 -8.09
CA ILE A 267 1.83 -15.00 -6.66
C ILE A 267 3.11 -14.78 -5.86
N HIS A 268 3.26 -13.58 -5.33
CA HIS A 268 4.42 -13.18 -4.55
C HIS A 268 4.13 -13.24 -3.05
N VAL A 269 5.12 -13.68 -2.28
CA VAL A 269 5.05 -13.73 -0.81
C VAL A 269 6.12 -12.82 -0.22
N SER A 270 5.72 -11.95 0.70
CA SER A 270 6.64 -11.03 1.39
C SER A 270 7.81 -11.80 2.02
N LYS A 271 9.03 -11.27 1.91
CA LYS A 271 10.31 -11.87 2.34
C LYS A 271 10.79 -13.12 1.59
N GLU A 272 9.95 -13.81 0.83
CA GLU A 272 10.39 -14.90 -0.04
C GLU A 272 10.84 -14.37 -1.39
N GLU A 273 10.24 -13.25 -1.81
CA GLU A 273 10.45 -12.66 -3.13
C GLU A 273 10.64 -11.15 -3.02
N ALA A 274 11.37 -10.56 -3.97
CA ALA A 274 11.49 -9.12 -4.10
C ALA A 274 10.13 -8.50 -4.46
N PHE A 275 9.84 -7.29 -3.96
CA PHE A 275 8.69 -6.51 -4.43
C PHE A 275 8.77 -6.26 -5.92
N TRP A 276 10.00 -6.18 -6.43
CA TRP A 276 10.33 -5.96 -7.81
C TRP A 276 11.64 -6.67 -8.15
N ASP A 277 11.65 -7.52 -9.15
CA ASP A 277 12.81 -8.31 -9.59
C ASP A 277 13.67 -7.61 -10.67
N GLY A 278 13.28 -6.37 -11.05
CA GLY A 278 13.95 -5.61 -12.10
C GLY A 278 13.48 -5.93 -13.51
N GLY A 279 12.53 -6.84 -13.68
CA GLY A 279 11.91 -7.15 -14.98
C GLY A 279 10.88 -6.10 -15.42
N ASP A 280 10.45 -6.16 -16.68
CA ASP A 280 9.36 -5.32 -17.18
C ASP A 280 8.01 -5.77 -16.62
N LEU A 281 7.14 -4.80 -16.29
CA LEU A 281 5.72 -5.05 -16.05
C LEU A 281 5.05 -5.40 -17.40
N LYS A 282 5.02 -6.70 -17.72
CA LYS A 282 4.35 -7.22 -18.93
C LYS A 282 3.19 -8.10 -18.57
#